data_d029bb9e77e7017c6dcd4c3571b675e8
#
_entry.id   d029bb9e77e7017c6dcd4c3571b675e8
#
_cell.length_a   1.000
_cell.length_b   1.000
_cell.length_c   1.000
_cell.angle_alpha   90.00
_cell.angle_beta   90.00
_cell.angle_gamma   90.00
#
_symmetry.space_group_name_H-M   'P 1'
#
loop_
_entity.id
_entity.type
_entity.pdbx_description
1 polymer ?
#
loop_
_entity_poly.entity_id
_entity_poly.type
_entity_poly.pdbx_seq_one_letter_code
_entity_poly.pdbx_strand_id
1 'polypeptide(L)' 'MFNAQNRIRQLMAERGWTIYRLAQESGLSQTTISNIFKRNNQPSLPTVNAICDACGITLAQFFTENDTANSPNAKS' A
#
# COMPACT_ATOMS: atom_id res chain seq x y z
N MET A 1 10.28 -8.65 -7.56
CA MET A 1 9.37 -9.17 -6.54
C MET A 1 8.53 -8.06 -5.96
N PHE A 2 7.25 -8.32 -5.77
CA PHE A 2 6.35 -7.29 -5.22
C PHE A 2 6.71 -6.95 -3.79
N ASN A 3 6.71 -5.67 -3.46
CA ASN A 3 6.99 -5.19 -2.11
C ASN A 3 5.84 -4.32 -1.64
N ALA A 4 5.05 -4.86 -0.70
CA ALA A 4 3.87 -4.17 -0.20
C ALA A 4 4.22 -2.85 0.50
N GLN A 5 5.34 -2.82 1.21
CA GLN A 5 5.77 -1.61 1.90
C GLN A 5 6.06 -0.48 0.91
N ASN A 6 6.78 -0.79 -0.15
CA ASN A 6 7.09 0.20 -1.17
C ASN A 6 5.82 0.69 -1.86
N ARG A 7 4.88 -0.24 -2.10
CA ARG A 7 3.61 0.12 -2.72
C ARG A 7 2.82 1.07 -1.83
N ILE A 8 2.80 0.82 -0.52
CA ILE A 8 2.12 1.70 0.43
C ILE A 8 2.79 3.07 0.44
N ARG A 9 4.12 3.10 0.46
CA ARG A 9 4.85 4.38 0.42
C ARG A 9 4.52 5.15 -0.84
N GLN A 10 4.44 4.46 -1.97
CA GLN A 10 4.11 5.10 -3.24
C GLN A 10 2.72 5.72 -3.19
N LEU A 11 1.75 4.97 -2.67
CA LEU A 11 0.38 5.47 -2.56
C LEU A 11 0.30 6.69 -1.65
N MET A 12 1.05 6.67 -0.54
CA MET A 12 1.11 7.81 0.36
C MET A 12 1.75 9.02 -0.32
N ALA A 13 2.85 8.79 -1.04
CA ALA A 13 3.56 9.88 -1.69
C ALA A 13 2.70 10.54 -2.77
N GLU A 14 1.98 9.73 -3.54
CA GLU A 14 1.10 10.25 -4.59
C GLU A 14 0.01 11.16 -4.04
N ARG A 15 -0.39 10.89 -2.79
CA ARG A 15 -1.48 11.63 -2.14
C ARG A 15 -0.97 12.69 -1.19
N GLY A 16 0.33 12.73 -0.94
CA GLY A 16 0.89 13.64 0.05
C GLY A 16 0.49 13.28 1.47
N TRP A 17 0.26 12.01 1.75
CA TRP A 17 -0.20 11.54 3.06
C TRP A 17 0.96 11.14 3.95
N THR A 18 0.83 11.49 5.24
CA THR A 18 1.70 10.98 6.29
C THR A 18 1.11 9.68 6.83
N ILE A 19 1.86 9.02 7.71
CA ILE A 19 1.34 7.83 8.42
C ILE A 19 0.07 8.20 9.18
N TYR A 20 0.06 9.37 9.81
CA TYR A 20 -1.12 9.83 10.54
C TYR A 20 -2.34 9.92 9.62
N ARG A 21 -2.16 10.51 8.44
CA ARG A 21 -3.27 10.67 7.51
C ARG A 21 -3.74 9.31 7.00
N LEU A 22 -2.82 8.43 6.67
CA LEU A 22 -3.21 7.10 6.21
C LEU A 22 -3.97 6.34 7.30
N ALA A 23 -3.52 6.48 8.55
CA ALA A 23 -4.22 5.86 9.67
C ALA A 23 -5.65 6.37 9.79
N GLN A 24 -5.84 7.68 9.67
CA GLN A 24 -7.17 8.25 9.72
C GLN A 24 -8.07 7.75 8.60
N GLU A 25 -7.54 7.73 7.39
CA GLU A 25 -8.35 7.37 6.23
C GLU A 25 -8.68 5.88 6.18
N SER A 26 -7.78 5.06 6.69
CA SER A 26 -7.95 3.60 6.63
C SER A 26 -8.64 3.02 7.87
N GLY A 27 -8.72 3.80 8.94
CA GLY A 27 -9.24 3.30 10.21
C GLY A 27 -8.25 2.44 10.97
N LEU A 28 -7.01 2.37 10.52
CA LEU A 28 -5.96 1.62 11.21
C LEU A 28 -5.25 2.53 12.21
N SER A 29 -4.55 1.91 13.18
CA SER A 29 -3.75 2.70 14.10
C SER A 29 -2.44 3.10 13.44
N GLN A 30 -1.86 4.20 13.92
CA GLN A 30 -0.54 4.62 13.44
C GLN A 30 0.51 3.56 13.74
N THR A 31 0.37 2.89 14.89
CA THR A 31 1.29 1.84 15.28
C THR A 31 1.26 0.69 14.28
N THR A 32 0.08 0.29 13.84
CA THR A 32 -0.05 -0.77 12.84
C THR A 32 0.70 -0.42 11.56
N ILE A 33 0.51 0.80 11.09
CA ILE A 33 1.15 1.23 9.85
C ILE A 33 2.66 1.37 10.06
N SER A 34 3.07 1.98 11.16
CA SER A 34 4.49 2.12 11.47
C SER A 34 5.21 0.79 11.54
N ASN A 35 4.55 -0.23 12.12
CA ASN A 35 5.17 -1.54 12.25
C ASN A 35 5.42 -2.21 10.91
N ILE A 36 4.58 -1.92 9.91
CA ILE A 36 4.83 -2.45 8.58
C ILE A 36 6.19 -1.99 8.08
N PHE A 37 6.51 -0.72 8.29
CA PHE A 37 7.77 -0.16 7.82
C PHE A 37 8.95 -0.52 8.73
N LYS A 38 8.74 -0.43 10.04
CA LYS A 38 9.83 -0.62 11.00
C LYS A 38 10.28 -2.07 11.10
N ARG A 39 9.34 -2.99 11.06
CA ARG A 39 9.63 -4.39 11.31
C ARG A 39 9.76 -5.19 10.03
N ASN A 40 9.61 -4.53 8.90
CA ASN A 40 9.69 -5.20 7.62
C ASN A 40 8.69 -6.36 7.52
N ASN A 41 7.54 -6.20 8.17
CA ASN A 41 6.49 -7.20 8.14
C ASN A 41 5.61 -7.01 6.92
N GLN A 42 5.13 -8.13 6.39
CA GLN A 42 4.12 -8.04 5.35
C GLN A 42 2.77 -7.72 6.00
N PRO A 43 2.01 -6.76 5.47
CA PRO A 43 0.69 -6.48 6.01
C PRO A 43 -0.26 -7.65 5.75
N SER A 44 -1.19 -7.87 6.68
CA SER A 44 -2.22 -8.88 6.48
C SER A 44 -3.20 -8.41 5.42
N LEU A 45 -3.98 -9.34 4.88
CA LEU A 45 -4.97 -8.99 3.87
C LEU A 45 -6.00 -7.98 4.37
N PRO A 46 -6.55 -8.11 5.58
CA PRO A 46 -7.45 -7.07 6.09
C PRO A 46 -6.80 -5.68 6.15
N THR A 47 -5.52 -5.64 6.51
CA THR A 47 -4.78 -4.37 6.56
C THR A 47 -4.65 -3.79 5.15
N VAL A 48 -4.25 -4.61 4.18
CA VAL A 48 -4.13 -4.17 2.80
C VAL A 48 -5.48 -3.68 2.28
N ASN A 49 -6.54 -4.41 2.59
CA ASN A 49 -7.88 -4.04 2.14
C ASN A 49 -8.28 -2.67 2.70
N ALA A 50 -7.99 -2.42 3.98
CA ALA A 50 -8.30 -1.13 4.60
C ALA A 50 -7.53 0.00 3.90
N ILE A 51 -6.27 -0.23 3.57
CA ILE A 51 -5.47 0.75 2.88
C ILE A 51 -6.01 1.00 1.47
N CYS A 52 -6.41 -0.05 0.78
CA CYS A 52 -7.01 0.10 -0.55
C CYS A 52 -8.29 0.93 -0.50
N ASP A 53 -9.14 0.66 0.48
CA ASP A 53 -10.37 1.44 0.64
C ASP A 53 -10.04 2.92 0.88
N ALA A 54 -9.06 3.17 1.72
CA ALA A 54 -8.64 4.56 2.01
C ALA A 54 -8.13 5.26 0.76
N CYS A 55 -7.43 4.54 -0.09
CA CYS A 55 -6.84 5.10 -1.30
C CYS A 55 -7.79 5.11 -2.48
N GLY A 56 -8.94 4.45 -2.36
CA GLY A 56 -9.89 4.39 -3.47
C GLY A 56 -9.45 3.50 -4.60
N ILE A 57 -8.70 2.45 -4.30
CA ILE A 57 -8.21 1.51 -5.29
C ILE A 57 -8.66 0.09 -4.93
N THR A 58 -8.60 -0.80 -5.91
CA THR A 58 -8.91 -2.21 -5.69
C THR A 58 -7.68 -2.96 -5.22
N LEU A 59 -7.88 -4.18 -4.71
CA LEU A 59 -6.74 -5.05 -4.38
C LEU A 59 -5.90 -5.33 -5.60
N ALA A 60 -6.53 -5.54 -6.74
CA ALA A 60 -5.78 -5.78 -7.98
C ALA A 60 -4.88 -4.59 -8.30
N GLN A 61 -5.40 -3.38 -8.15
CA GLN A 61 -4.61 -2.17 -8.38
C GLN A 61 -3.47 -2.04 -7.38
N PHE A 62 -3.72 -2.43 -6.13
CA PHE A 62 -2.68 -2.39 -5.12
C PHE A 62 -1.51 -3.29 -5.49
N PHE A 63 -1.79 -4.50 -5.95
CA PHE A 63 -0.74 -5.47 -6.26
C PHE A 63 -0.13 -5.28 -7.64
N THR A 64 -0.65 -4.35 -8.44
CA THR A 64 -0.06 -4.03 -9.73
C THR A 64 1.01 -2.97 -9.52
N GLU A 65 2.26 -3.33 -9.83
CA GLU A 65 3.33 -2.35 -9.77
C GLU A 65 3.37 -1.57 -11.06
N ASN A 66 3.79 -0.37 -10.92
CA ASN A 66 3.85 0.42 -12.07
C ASN A 66 4.88 0.00 -13.02
N ASP A 67 5.16 -0.72 -13.17
CA ASP A 67 6.03 -1.02 -14.15
C ASP A 67 5.62 -1.60 -15.28
N THR A 68 5.03 -1.36 -14.98
CA THR A 68 4.92 -1.71 -15.63
C THR A 68 5.10 -1.96 -16.38
N ALA A 69 5.09 -2.01 -16.39
CA ALA A 69 5.32 -2.22 -16.95
C ALA A 69 5.61 -2.94 -17.27
N ASN A 70 5.61 -3.23 -17.14
CA ASN A 70 5.97 -3.81 -17.43
C ASN A 70 5.68 -4.57 -17.64
N SER A 71 5.37 -4.63 -17.66
CA SER A 71 5.25 -5.31 -17.99
C SER A 71 4.90 -5.95 -18.31
N PRO A 72 4.86 -6.30 -18.62
CA PRO A 72 4.54 -6.96 -19.11
C PRO A 72 4.25 -7.56 -19.24
N ASN A 73 4.27 -7.74 -19.27
CA ASN A 73 4.26 -8.17 -19.48
C ASN A 73 3.96 -8.39 -19.36
N ALA A 74 3.76 -8.34 -19.52
CA ALA A 74 3.67 -8.41 -19.60
C ALA A 74 3.28 -8.84 -19.60
N LYS A 75 3.03 -9.17 -19.80
CA LYS A 75 2.91 -9.42 -19.98
C LYS A 75 2.63 -9.45 -19.74
N SER A 76 2.62 -9.58 -19.68
CA SER A 76 2.75 -9.47 -19.52
C SER A 76 2.56 -9.43 -19.35
#